data_4675c57704c3e5a9b63a64195f51b5ca
#
_entry.id   4675c57704c3e5a9b63a64195f51b5ca
#
_cell.length_a   1.000
_cell.length_b   1.000
_cell.length_c   1.000
_cell.angle_alpha   90.00
_cell.angle_beta   90.00
_cell.angle_gamma   90.00
#
_symmetry.space_group_name_H-M   'P 1'
#
loop_
_entity.id
_entity.type
_entity.pdbx_description
1 polymer ?
#
loop_
_entity_poly.entity_id
_entity_poly.type
_entity_poly.pdbx_seq_one_letter_code
_entity_poly.pdbx_strand_id
1 'polypeptide(L)'
;DKLHSRIKVVGGGAALLAISFALYLVLPVNASLVMAVIVNFVLGLIFIYAVRSQYFAIHDDAGIPMSLSGRVSGIASALGYAPDLFMYTLVGSWMDKYGAAGFKMTWAYAAVAAVLCVLLSLLLSRVLKKGRDIDVSKAL
;
A
#
# COMPACT_ATOMS: atom_id res chain seq x y z
N ASP A 1 -11.46 -7.19 -19.52
CA ASP A 1 -11.29 -7.44 -18.06
C ASP A 1 -10.08 -6.76 -17.42
N LYS A 2 -9.82 -5.50 -17.82
CA LYS A 2 -8.69 -4.70 -17.33
C LYS A 2 -8.87 -4.30 -15.86
N LEU A 3 -10.11 -4.12 -15.40
CA LEU A 3 -10.48 -3.69 -14.04
C LEU A 3 -9.99 -4.64 -12.95
N HIS A 4 -10.17 -5.95 -13.19
CA HIS A 4 -9.73 -6.99 -12.23
C HIS A 4 -8.21 -7.12 -12.14
N SER A 5 -7.48 -6.67 -13.16
CA SER A 5 -6.02 -6.73 -13.21
C SER A 5 -5.36 -5.68 -12.30
N ARG A 6 -5.83 -4.43 -12.30
CA ARG A 6 -5.21 -3.32 -11.55
C ARG A 6 -5.35 -3.46 -10.04
N ILE A 7 -6.56 -3.79 -9.56
CA ILE A 7 -6.80 -4.03 -8.13
C ILE A 7 -6.01 -5.25 -7.64
N LYS A 8 -5.88 -6.29 -8.47
CA LYS A 8 -5.03 -7.44 -8.15
C LYS A 8 -3.54 -7.07 -8.05
N VAL A 9 -3.06 -6.17 -8.90
CA VAL A 9 -1.68 -5.66 -8.84
C VAL A 9 -1.46 -4.89 -7.53
N VAL A 10 -2.41 -4.03 -7.15
CA VAL A 10 -2.32 -3.29 -5.87
C VAL A 10 -2.37 -4.24 -4.68
N GLY A 11 -3.33 -5.16 -4.64
CA GLY A 11 -3.45 -6.13 -3.55
C GLY A 11 -2.26 -7.08 -3.47
N GLY A 12 -1.80 -7.61 -4.60
CA GLY A 12 -0.62 -8.46 -4.68
C GLY A 12 0.67 -7.74 -4.30
N GLY A 13 0.86 -6.53 -4.82
CA GLY A 13 2.01 -5.68 -4.47
C GLY A 13 2.04 -5.32 -2.99
N ALA A 14 0.87 -4.97 -2.41
CA ALA A 14 0.76 -4.69 -0.98
C ALA A 14 1.01 -5.94 -0.12
N ALA A 15 0.60 -7.14 -0.57
CA ALA A 15 0.89 -8.39 0.13
C ALA A 15 2.40 -8.69 0.13
N LEU A 16 3.07 -8.51 -1.01
CA LEU A 16 4.53 -8.65 -1.10
C LEU A 16 5.26 -7.63 -0.24
N LEU A 17 4.76 -6.39 -0.16
CA LEU A 17 5.27 -5.37 0.75
C LEU A 17 5.10 -5.76 2.21
N ALA A 18 3.94 -6.30 2.60
CA ALA A 18 3.71 -6.77 3.96
C ALA A 18 4.70 -7.87 4.35
N ILE A 19 4.97 -8.82 3.45
CA ILE A 19 5.98 -9.86 3.65
C ILE A 19 7.38 -9.25 3.77
N SER A 20 7.74 -8.33 2.86
CA SER A 20 9.04 -7.64 2.88
C SER A 20 9.27 -6.89 4.20
N PHE A 21 8.27 -6.17 4.71
CA PHE A 21 8.37 -5.44 5.98
C PHE A 21 8.40 -6.40 7.18
N ALA A 22 7.64 -7.50 7.14
CA ALA A 22 7.67 -8.53 8.18
C ALA A 22 9.05 -9.20 8.28
N LEU A 23 9.77 -9.38 7.17
CA LEU A 23 11.13 -9.90 7.17
C LEU A 23 12.09 -9.04 8.01
N TYR A 24 11.95 -7.71 8.00
CA TYR A 24 12.79 -6.83 8.84
C TYR A 24 12.52 -6.98 10.34
N LEU A 25 11.37 -7.53 10.74
CA LEU A 25 11.07 -7.81 12.15
C LEU A 25 11.75 -9.10 12.63
N VAL A 26 11.93 -10.06 11.73
CA VAL A 26 12.44 -11.41 12.05
C VAL A 26 13.94 -11.52 11.80
N LEU A 27 14.46 -10.85 10.77
CA LEU A 27 15.89 -10.94 10.42
C LEU A 27 16.74 -10.34 11.54
N PRO A 28 17.73 -11.10 12.07
CA PRO A 28 18.69 -10.56 13.02
C PRO A 28 19.64 -9.58 12.31
N VAL A 29 20.03 -8.54 13.03
CA VAL A 29 20.97 -7.53 12.53
C VAL A 29 22.40 -8.11 12.62
N ASN A 30 22.81 -8.92 11.65
CA ASN A 30 24.13 -9.52 11.55
C ASN A 30 24.82 -9.07 10.26
N ALA A 31 26.13 -8.85 10.34
CA ALA A 31 26.94 -8.46 9.19
C ALA A 31 26.84 -9.44 8.01
N SER A 32 26.67 -10.74 8.27
CA SER A 32 26.48 -11.77 7.24
C SER A 32 25.15 -11.67 6.47
N LEU A 33 24.15 -10.97 7.01
CA LEU A 33 22.83 -10.82 6.40
C LEU A 33 22.62 -9.46 5.71
N VAL A 34 23.62 -8.57 5.73
CA VAL A 34 23.52 -7.24 5.13
C VAL A 34 23.10 -7.32 3.66
N MET A 35 23.65 -8.26 2.89
CA MET A 35 23.28 -8.44 1.49
C MET A 35 21.80 -8.81 1.33
N ALA A 36 21.29 -9.71 2.17
CA ALA A 36 19.87 -10.09 2.15
C ALA A 36 18.96 -8.91 2.50
N VAL A 37 19.36 -8.08 3.44
CA VAL A 37 18.64 -6.85 3.82
C VAL A 37 18.61 -5.85 2.65
N ILE A 38 19.74 -5.66 1.96
CA ILE A 38 19.82 -4.77 0.78
C ILE A 38 18.92 -5.29 -0.35
N VAL A 39 18.98 -6.59 -0.66
CA VAL A 39 18.12 -7.20 -1.69
C VAL A 39 16.64 -7.03 -1.33
N ASN A 40 16.26 -7.31 -0.09
CA ASN A 40 14.88 -7.11 0.37
C ASN A 40 14.46 -5.66 0.26
N PHE A 41 15.35 -4.70 0.56
CA PHE A 41 15.08 -3.27 0.42
C PHE A 41 14.81 -2.89 -1.03
N VAL A 42 15.64 -3.33 -1.97
CA VAL A 42 15.47 -3.07 -3.41
C VAL A 42 14.16 -3.66 -3.92
N LEU A 43 13.84 -4.90 -3.53
CA LEU A 43 12.56 -5.53 -3.87
C LEU A 43 11.37 -4.75 -3.28
N GLY A 44 11.48 -4.30 -2.04
CA GLY A 44 10.47 -3.45 -1.40
C GLY A 44 10.22 -2.16 -2.18
N LEU A 45 11.27 -1.48 -2.64
CA LEU A 45 11.13 -0.29 -3.49
C LEU A 45 10.39 -0.59 -4.79
N ILE A 46 10.73 -1.70 -5.47
CA ILE A 46 10.03 -2.11 -6.70
C ILE A 46 8.54 -2.30 -6.44
N PHE A 47 8.17 -2.97 -5.35
CA PHE A 47 6.76 -3.19 -5.00
C PHE A 47 6.04 -1.89 -4.62
N ILE A 48 6.70 -0.97 -3.91
CA ILE A 48 6.13 0.36 -3.59
C ILE A 48 5.80 1.11 -4.89
N TYR A 49 6.75 1.17 -5.82
CA TYR A 49 6.52 1.87 -7.09
C TYR A 49 5.50 1.17 -7.98
N ALA A 50 5.43 -0.16 -7.97
CA ALA A 50 4.39 -0.92 -8.67
C ALA A 50 2.99 -0.60 -8.14
N VAL A 51 2.79 -0.53 -6.82
CA VAL A 51 1.52 -0.14 -6.21
C VAL A 51 1.20 1.32 -6.51
N ARG A 52 2.19 2.22 -6.37
CA ARG A 52 2.03 3.66 -6.59
C ARG A 52 1.66 3.99 -8.03
N SER A 53 2.16 3.25 -9.02
CA SER A 53 1.84 3.47 -10.43
C SER A 53 0.36 3.25 -10.75
N GLN A 54 -0.35 2.45 -9.94
CA GLN A 54 -1.78 2.17 -10.14
C GLN A 54 -2.71 3.19 -9.46
N TYR A 55 -2.16 4.10 -8.66
CA TYR A 55 -2.93 5.02 -7.82
C TYR A 55 -3.97 5.83 -8.60
N PHE A 56 -3.57 6.46 -9.71
CA PHE A 56 -4.49 7.24 -10.54
C PHE A 56 -5.34 6.37 -11.48
N ALA A 57 -4.83 5.21 -11.88
CA ALA A 57 -5.54 4.30 -12.76
C ALA A 57 -6.77 3.64 -12.09
N ILE A 58 -6.81 3.56 -10.76
CA ILE A 58 -7.96 3.05 -10.01
C ILE A 58 -9.17 3.98 -10.11
N HIS A 59 -8.98 5.29 -10.29
CA HIS A 59 -10.09 6.24 -10.45
C HIS A 59 -10.93 5.93 -11.70
N ASP A 60 -10.27 5.61 -12.82
CA ASP A 60 -10.95 5.19 -14.05
C ASP A 60 -11.73 3.89 -13.84
N ASP A 61 -11.11 2.96 -13.10
CA ASP A 61 -11.71 1.67 -12.79
C ASP A 61 -12.92 1.81 -11.86
N ALA A 62 -12.96 2.82 -11.01
CA ALA A 62 -14.08 3.14 -10.14
C ALA A 62 -15.23 3.87 -10.86
N GLY A 63 -15.10 4.13 -12.17
CA GLY A 63 -16.12 4.80 -12.97
C GLY A 63 -16.27 6.29 -12.65
N ILE A 64 -15.23 6.93 -12.11
CA ILE A 64 -15.26 8.35 -11.77
C ILE A 64 -15.25 9.18 -13.06
N PRO A 65 -16.26 10.04 -13.29
CA PRO A 65 -16.32 10.89 -14.48
C PRO A 65 -15.07 11.78 -14.58
N MET A 66 -14.58 12.00 -15.81
CA MET A 66 -13.41 12.83 -16.08
C MET A 66 -13.52 14.23 -15.45
N SER A 67 -14.74 14.79 -15.41
CA SER A 67 -15.04 16.09 -14.80
C SER A 67 -14.81 16.14 -13.28
N LEU A 68 -14.86 15.01 -12.59
CA LEU A 68 -14.64 14.88 -11.15
C LEU A 68 -13.28 14.30 -10.80
N SER A 69 -12.56 13.74 -11.77
CA SER A 69 -11.29 13.04 -11.56
C SER A 69 -10.26 13.92 -10.83
N GLY A 70 -10.13 15.19 -11.20
CA GLY A 70 -9.21 16.12 -10.55
C GLY A 70 -9.55 16.38 -9.07
N ARG A 71 -10.85 16.52 -8.74
CA ARG A 71 -11.30 16.74 -7.36
C ARG A 71 -11.07 15.51 -6.50
N VAL A 72 -11.41 14.34 -7.03
CA VAL A 72 -11.21 13.06 -6.32
C VAL A 72 -9.72 12.80 -6.11
N SER A 73 -8.89 13.01 -7.13
CA SER A 73 -7.43 12.88 -7.02
C SER A 73 -6.84 13.85 -5.99
N GLY A 74 -7.32 15.09 -5.94
CA GLY A 74 -6.89 16.08 -4.95
C GLY A 74 -7.18 15.64 -3.52
N ILE A 75 -8.41 15.22 -3.24
CA ILE A 75 -8.82 14.73 -1.90
C ILE A 75 -8.05 13.46 -1.53
N ALA A 76 -7.98 12.51 -2.46
CA ALA A 76 -7.26 11.26 -2.24
C ALA A 76 -5.75 11.49 -2.00
N SER A 77 -5.14 12.43 -2.73
CA SER A 77 -3.74 12.82 -2.50
C SER A 77 -3.55 13.48 -1.14
N ALA A 78 -4.42 14.40 -0.75
CA ALA A 78 -4.34 15.06 0.55
C ALA A 78 -4.40 14.04 1.71
N LEU A 79 -5.32 13.08 1.63
CA LEU A 79 -5.43 12.00 2.62
C LEU A 79 -4.25 11.03 2.55
N GLY A 80 -3.79 10.68 1.34
CA GLY A 80 -2.69 9.74 1.12
C GLY A 80 -1.34 10.28 1.59
N TYR A 81 -1.10 11.58 1.49
CA TYR A 81 0.13 12.21 1.95
C TYR A 81 0.05 12.78 3.38
N ALA A 82 -1.13 12.78 4.02
CA ALA A 82 -1.28 13.22 5.40
C ALA A 82 -0.32 12.52 6.38
N PRO A 83 -0.05 11.21 6.29
CA PRO A 83 0.94 10.56 7.14
C PRO A 83 2.35 11.16 7.05
N ASP A 84 2.76 11.67 5.90
CA ASP A 84 4.10 12.24 5.70
C ASP A 84 4.35 13.47 6.62
N LEU A 85 3.29 14.15 7.04
CA LEU A 85 3.40 15.33 7.93
C LEU A 85 3.91 14.96 9.32
N PHE A 86 3.61 13.77 9.84
CA PHE A 86 3.95 13.39 11.21
C PHE A 86 4.87 12.16 11.32
N MET A 87 4.96 11.35 10.25
CA MET A 87 5.72 10.09 10.31
C MET A 87 7.20 10.30 10.60
N TYR A 88 7.82 11.32 10.01
CA TYR A 88 9.24 11.60 10.27
C TYR A 88 9.50 11.92 11.73
N THR A 89 8.64 12.75 12.36
CA THR A 89 8.73 13.10 13.78
C THR A 89 8.46 11.89 14.67
N LEU A 90 7.47 11.07 14.29
CA LEU A 90 7.11 9.86 15.04
C LEU A 90 8.24 8.84 15.03
N VAL A 91 8.77 8.52 13.84
CA VAL A 91 9.89 7.58 13.68
C VAL A 91 11.14 8.10 14.39
N GLY A 92 11.46 9.39 14.24
CA GLY A 92 12.59 10.01 14.98
C GLY A 92 12.43 9.84 16.48
N SER A 93 11.25 10.14 17.03
CA SER A 93 10.99 9.99 18.47
C SER A 93 11.09 8.54 18.95
N TRP A 94 10.70 7.57 18.12
CA TRP A 94 10.86 6.15 18.45
C TRP A 94 12.33 5.74 18.46
N MET A 95 13.12 6.23 17.51
CA MET A 95 14.55 5.96 17.47
C MET A 95 15.29 6.58 18.65
N ASP A 96 14.95 7.82 19.02
CA ASP A 96 15.55 8.52 20.15
C ASP A 96 15.23 7.85 21.50
N LYS A 97 14.00 7.38 21.67
CA LYS A 97 13.55 6.79 22.94
C LYS A 97 13.91 5.32 23.09
N TYR A 98 13.85 4.56 22.01
CA TYR A 98 13.91 3.09 22.05
C TYR A 98 15.12 2.51 21.27
N GLY A 99 15.92 3.33 20.59
CA GLY A 99 17.08 2.89 19.82
C GLY A 99 16.73 1.79 18.80
N ALA A 100 17.38 0.66 18.89
CA ALA A 100 17.15 -0.47 17.98
C ALA A 100 15.72 -1.02 18.01
N ALA A 101 15.00 -0.91 19.13
CA ALA A 101 13.59 -1.29 19.22
C ALA A 101 12.70 -0.32 18.44
N GLY A 102 13.04 0.98 18.39
CA GLY A 102 12.35 1.98 17.58
C GLY A 102 12.37 1.65 16.10
N PHE A 103 13.48 1.07 15.62
CA PHE A 103 13.60 0.59 14.25
C PHE A 103 12.58 -0.54 13.95
N LYS A 104 12.46 -1.51 14.87
CA LYS A 104 11.45 -2.57 14.74
C LYS A 104 10.02 -2.04 14.78
N MET A 105 9.74 -1.03 15.62
CA MET A 105 8.43 -0.39 15.66
C MET A 105 8.06 0.26 14.32
N THR A 106 9.02 0.89 13.64
CA THR A 106 8.82 1.48 12.32
C THR A 106 8.43 0.43 11.28
N TRP A 107 9.15 -0.69 11.26
CA TRP A 107 8.81 -1.78 10.32
C TRP A 107 7.51 -2.49 10.68
N ALA A 108 7.18 -2.62 11.95
CA ALA A 108 5.88 -3.14 12.38
C ALA A 108 4.73 -2.24 11.90
N TYR A 109 4.87 -0.92 12.06
CA TYR A 109 3.89 0.04 11.53
C TYR A 109 3.73 -0.09 10.01
N ALA A 110 4.84 -0.14 9.26
CA ALA A 110 4.81 -0.29 7.82
C ALA A 110 4.14 -1.61 7.37
N ALA A 111 4.42 -2.71 8.08
CA ALA A 111 3.79 -4.00 7.82
C ALA A 111 2.28 -3.96 8.07
N VAL A 112 1.82 -3.36 9.17
CA VAL A 112 0.40 -3.17 9.47
C VAL A 112 -0.28 -2.33 8.40
N ALA A 113 0.33 -1.22 7.98
CA ALA A 113 -0.19 -0.37 6.90
C ALA A 113 -0.32 -1.14 5.57
N ALA A 114 0.66 -1.97 5.23
CA ALA A 114 0.60 -2.82 4.04
C ALA A 114 -0.52 -3.87 4.13
N VAL A 115 -0.73 -4.50 5.27
CA VAL A 115 -1.85 -5.43 5.51
C VAL A 115 -3.20 -4.72 5.37
N LEU A 116 -3.34 -3.51 5.91
CA LEU A 116 -4.55 -2.70 5.74
C LEU A 116 -4.80 -2.38 4.26
N CYS A 117 -3.76 -2.06 3.50
CA CYS A 117 -3.87 -1.85 2.06
C CYS A 117 -4.37 -3.11 1.32
N VAL A 118 -3.91 -4.30 1.70
CA VAL A 118 -4.43 -5.58 1.17
C VAL A 118 -5.91 -5.73 1.48
N LEU A 119 -6.32 -5.53 2.72
CA LEU A 119 -7.72 -5.65 3.13
C LEU A 119 -8.63 -4.67 2.38
N LEU A 120 -8.20 -3.40 2.26
CA LEU A 120 -8.94 -2.38 1.52
C LEU A 120 -9.03 -2.72 0.02
N SER A 121 -7.98 -3.24 -0.60
CA SER A 121 -8.01 -3.67 -2.00
C SER A 121 -8.97 -4.84 -2.23
N LEU A 122 -9.05 -5.78 -1.29
CA LEU A 122 -10.01 -6.88 -1.33
C LEU A 122 -11.45 -6.39 -1.16
N LEU A 123 -11.68 -5.46 -0.23
CA LEU A 123 -13.00 -4.84 -0.04
C LEU A 123 -13.43 -4.10 -1.30
N LEU A 124 -12.56 -3.26 -1.87
CA LEU A 124 -12.84 -2.52 -3.09
C LEU A 124 -13.19 -3.48 -4.25
N SER A 125 -12.42 -4.55 -4.41
CA SER A 125 -12.68 -5.55 -5.46
C SER A 125 -14.06 -6.19 -5.32
N ARG A 126 -14.53 -6.46 -4.09
CA ARG A 126 -15.85 -7.03 -3.80
C ARG A 126 -16.97 -6.02 -4.10
N VAL A 127 -16.79 -4.76 -3.70
CA VAL A 127 -17.79 -3.70 -3.92
C VAL A 127 -17.98 -3.45 -5.41
N LEU A 128 -16.89 -3.32 -6.18
CA LEU A 128 -16.96 -3.11 -7.62
C LEU A 128 -17.57 -4.30 -8.37
N LYS A 129 -17.30 -5.53 -7.92
CA LYS A 129 -17.93 -6.73 -8.48
C LYS A 129 -19.45 -6.71 -8.25
N LYS A 130 -19.87 -6.43 -7.02
CA LYS A 130 -21.29 -6.37 -6.65
C LYS A 130 -22.03 -5.26 -7.41
N GLY A 131 -21.43 -4.09 -7.61
CA GLY A 131 -22.03 -3.00 -8.39
C GLY A 131 -22.28 -3.40 -9.84
N ARG A 132 -21.34 -4.12 -10.46
CA ARG A 132 -21.46 -4.61 -11.84
C ARG A 132 -22.58 -5.63 -11.99
N ASP A 133 -22.70 -6.56 -11.05
CA ASP A 133 -23.75 -7.59 -11.09
C ASP A 133 -25.16 -6.99 -10.99
N ILE A 134 -25.31 -5.86 -10.25
CA ILE A 134 -26.57 -5.11 -10.14
C ILE A 134 -26.91 -4.39 -11.44
N ASP A 135 -25.93 -3.78 -12.12
CA ASP A 135 -26.14 -3.07 -13.39
C ASP A 135 -26.55 -4.04 -14.51
N VAL A 136 -25.91 -5.20 -14.58
CA VAL A 136 -26.28 -6.26 -15.56
C VAL A 136 -27.69 -6.78 -15.29
N SER A 137 -28.09 -6.95 -14.03
CA SER A 137 -29.43 -7.41 -13.64
C SER A 137 -30.54 -6.40 -13.95
N LYS A 138 -30.22 -5.11 -14.08
CA LYS A 138 -31.17 -4.06 -14.46
C LYS A 138 -31.28 -3.86 -15.97
N ALA A 139 -30.32 -4.37 -16.73
CA ALA A 139 -30.24 -4.25 -18.20
C ALA A 139 -30.89 -5.44 -18.94
N LEU A 140 -31.28 -6.51 -18.23
CA LEU A 140 -32.02 -7.67 -18.68
C LEU A 140 -33.51 -7.56 -18.30
#